data_de560f4a782def206736f4a7a73585f8
#
_entry.id   de560f4a782def206736f4a7a73585f8
#
_cell.length_a   1.000
_cell.length_b   1.000
_cell.length_c   1.000
_cell.angle_alpha   90.00
_cell.angle_beta   90.00
_cell.angle_gamma   90.00
#
_symmetry.space_group_name_H-M   'P 1'
#
loop_
_entity.id
_entity.type
_entity.pdbx_description
1 polymer ?
#
loop_
_entity_poly.entity_id
_entity_poly.type
_entity_poly.pdbx_seq_one_letter_code
_entity_poly.pdbx_strand_id
1 'polypeptide(L)'
;MTQSINVLFVCLGNHCRSPSALAVANHVARQQGTEHVTFDSASTGREHIGDLPHPLASHEGGLRGYSVNHVGRQIHPDDFTRFDLIIAMDHDNVFALERLRGGEESRRGFYATVEPVQVQLLRRWDPFAMPGDEDLADPWGRPPSAYTEMFDVIERSIPPLIEHLDLLVTESG
;
A
#
# COMPACT_ATOMS: atom_id res chain seq x y z
N MET A 1 -17.16 -19.02 -8.00
CA MET A 1 -17.06 -17.70 -7.34
C MET A 1 -15.65 -17.21 -7.54
N THR A 2 -15.47 -16.06 -8.14
CA THR A 2 -14.14 -15.47 -8.30
C THR A 2 -13.64 -15.05 -6.90
N GLN A 3 -12.50 -15.53 -6.48
CA GLN A 3 -11.88 -15.14 -5.22
C GLN A 3 -11.49 -13.66 -5.31
N SER A 4 -11.91 -12.84 -4.33
CA SER A 4 -11.49 -11.45 -4.26
C SER A 4 -10.23 -11.33 -3.40
N ILE A 5 -9.32 -10.45 -3.81
CA ILE A 5 -8.08 -10.14 -3.08
C ILE A 5 -8.18 -8.71 -2.54
N ASN A 6 -7.93 -8.56 -1.24
CA ASN A 6 -7.93 -7.27 -0.56
C ASN A 6 -6.50 -6.85 -0.23
N VAL A 7 -6.08 -5.71 -0.71
CA VAL A 7 -4.72 -5.18 -0.57
C VAL A 7 -4.72 -3.89 0.23
N LEU A 8 -3.84 -3.78 1.23
CA LEU A 8 -3.67 -2.58 2.04
C LEU A 8 -2.30 -1.95 1.80
N PHE A 9 -2.27 -0.70 1.32
CA PHE A 9 -1.04 0.10 1.25
C PHE A 9 -0.79 0.82 2.57
N VAL A 10 0.43 0.72 3.09
CA VAL A 10 0.78 1.30 4.39
C VAL A 10 2.06 2.14 4.29
N CYS A 11 2.01 3.35 4.83
CA CYS A 11 3.18 4.19 5.08
C CYS A 11 3.13 4.78 6.50
N LEU A 12 4.08 5.62 6.87
CA LEU A 12 4.15 6.21 8.22
C LEU A 12 2.91 7.05 8.53
N GLY A 13 2.57 8.01 7.66
CA GLY A 13 1.53 9.02 7.94
C GLY A 13 0.19 8.78 7.24
N ASN A 14 0.09 7.89 6.26
CA ASN A 14 -1.06 7.79 5.35
C ASN A 14 -1.43 9.15 4.74
N HIS A 15 -0.41 9.91 4.38
CA HIS A 15 -0.53 11.30 3.97
C HIS A 15 0.08 11.58 2.58
N CYS A 16 1.14 10.89 2.20
CA CYS A 16 1.81 11.04 0.91
C CYS A 16 1.84 9.74 0.12
N ARG A 17 2.65 8.76 0.52
CA ARG A 17 2.99 7.55 -0.25
C ARG A 17 1.82 6.57 -0.41
N SER A 18 1.24 6.10 0.68
CA SER A 18 0.18 5.10 0.61
C SER A 18 -1.12 5.61 -0.02
N PRO A 19 -1.60 6.85 0.22
CA PRO A 19 -2.78 7.33 -0.50
C PRO A 19 -2.51 7.58 -1.98
N SER A 20 -1.29 7.90 -2.38
CA SER A 20 -0.89 8.01 -3.79
C SER A 20 -0.86 6.64 -4.47
N ALA A 21 -0.29 5.62 -3.82
CA ALA A 21 -0.33 4.25 -4.31
C ALA A 21 -1.76 3.73 -4.48
N LEU A 22 -2.63 4.00 -3.51
CA LEU A 22 -4.06 3.68 -3.58
C LEU A 22 -4.74 4.30 -4.80
N ALA A 23 -4.49 5.59 -5.05
CA ALA A 23 -5.09 6.30 -6.19
C ALA A 23 -4.63 5.71 -7.53
N VAL A 24 -3.34 5.42 -7.68
CA VAL A 24 -2.78 4.80 -8.89
C VAL A 24 -3.32 3.38 -9.07
N ALA A 25 -3.35 2.57 -8.01
CA ALA A 25 -3.85 1.19 -8.07
C ALA A 25 -5.32 1.14 -8.48
N ASN A 26 -6.17 1.96 -7.90
CA ASN A 26 -7.58 2.06 -8.29
C ASN A 26 -7.76 2.50 -9.75
N HIS A 27 -6.92 3.41 -10.22
CA HIS A 27 -6.96 3.87 -11.60
C HIS A 27 -6.56 2.76 -12.58
N VAL A 28 -5.43 2.10 -12.35
CA VAL A 28 -4.92 1.01 -13.20
C VAL A 28 -5.88 -0.18 -13.20
N ALA A 29 -6.37 -0.61 -12.04
CA ALA A 29 -7.32 -1.71 -11.94
C ALA A 29 -8.61 -1.45 -12.75
N ARG A 30 -9.16 -0.23 -12.66
CA ARG A 30 -10.33 0.15 -13.50
C ARG A 30 -10.02 0.11 -14.98
N GLN A 31 -8.85 0.59 -15.41
CA GLN A 31 -8.46 0.56 -16.83
C GLN A 31 -8.28 -0.87 -17.35
N GLN A 32 -7.81 -1.77 -16.50
CA GLN A 32 -7.60 -3.18 -16.88
C GLN A 32 -8.84 -4.06 -16.68
N GLY A 33 -9.90 -3.53 -16.08
CA GLY A 33 -11.11 -4.31 -15.76
C GLY A 33 -10.88 -5.34 -14.65
N THR A 34 -9.92 -5.09 -13.76
CA THR A 34 -9.59 -5.95 -12.62
C THR A 34 -10.56 -5.67 -11.47
N GLU A 35 -11.72 -6.32 -11.46
CA GLU A 35 -12.79 -6.07 -10.47
C GLU A 35 -12.64 -6.93 -9.20
N HIS A 36 -11.84 -7.97 -9.24
CA HIS A 36 -11.65 -8.91 -8.12
C HIS A 36 -10.57 -8.51 -7.13
N VAL A 37 -9.89 -7.39 -7.35
CA VAL A 37 -8.91 -6.83 -6.41
C VAL A 37 -9.44 -5.52 -5.86
N THR A 38 -9.41 -5.38 -4.53
CA THR A 38 -9.77 -4.15 -3.84
C THR A 38 -8.56 -3.59 -3.09
N PHE A 39 -8.51 -2.28 -2.99
CA PHE A 39 -7.39 -1.56 -2.38
C PHE A 39 -7.89 -0.60 -1.30
N ASP A 40 -7.10 -0.49 -0.23
CA ASP A 40 -7.27 0.52 0.81
C ASP A 40 -5.88 1.02 1.27
N SER A 41 -5.85 1.96 2.19
CA SER A 41 -4.60 2.55 2.66
C SER A 41 -4.71 2.99 4.13
N ALA A 42 -3.60 2.86 4.87
CA ALA A 42 -3.53 3.19 6.29
C ALA A 42 -2.12 3.65 6.69
N SER A 43 -1.99 4.21 7.89
CA SER A 43 -0.74 4.62 8.49
C SER A 43 -0.30 3.69 9.62
N THR A 44 1.00 3.63 9.86
CA THR A 44 1.53 3.09 11.13
C THR A 44 1.50 4.13 12.24
N GLY A 45 1.66 5.42 11.91
CA GLY A 45 1.62 6.55 12.84
C GLY A 45 0.22 7.16 13.02
N ARG A 46 0.13 8.21 13.83
CA ARG A 46 -1.12 8.88 14.23
C ARG A 46 -1.25 10.32 13.74
N GLU A 47 -0.19 10.86 13.14
CA GLU A 47 -0.01 12.31 12.94
C GLU A 47 -1.05 12.91 11.98
N HIS A 48 -1.57 12.10 11.05
CA HIS A 48 -2.48 12.56 9.99
C HIS A 48 -3.81 11.80 9.96
N ILE A 49 -4.24 11.25 11.09
CA ILE A 49 -5.58 10.62 11.18
C ILE A 49 -6.66 11.68 10.95
N GLY A 50 -7.54 11.45 9.98
CA GLY A 50 -8.62 12.36 9.60
C GLY A 50 -8.20 13.45 8.63
N ASP A 51 -6.92 13.55 8.28
CA ASP A 51 -6.44 14.53 7.31
C ASP A 51 -6.65 14.05 5.86
N LEU A 52 -6.82 15.01 4.96
CA LEU A 52 -6.68 14.77 3.52
C LEU A 52 -5.20 14.55 3.18
N PRO A 53 -4.89 13.94 2.02
CA PRO A 53 -3.51 13.78 1.58
C PRO A 53 -2.76 15.12 1.51
N HIS A 54 -1.44 15.04 1.63
CA HIS A 54 -0.58 16.23 1.51
C HIS A 54 -0.87 16.99 0.21
N PRO A 55 -0.97 18.34 0.24
CA PRO A 55 -1.31 19.13 -0.95
C PRO A 55 -0.43 18.87 -2.17
N LEU A 56 0.89 18.65 -1.97
CA LEU A 56 1.81 18.32 -3.06
C LEU A 56 1.55 16.92 -3.65
N ALA A 57 1.12 15.95 -2.83
CA ALA A 57 0.73 14.63 -3.34
C ALA A 57 -0.55 14.72 -4.17
N SER A 58 -1.55 15.44 -3.69
CA SER A 58 -2.80 15.67 -4.42
C SER A 58 -2.57 16.45 -5.71
N HIS A 59 -1.70 17.46 -5.68
CA HIS A 59 -1.36 18.26 -6.85
C HIS A 59 -0.65 17.43 -7.93
N GLU A 60 0.42 16.72 -7.58
CA GLU A 60 1.18 15.90 -8.53
C GLU A 60 0.31 14.76 -9.08
N GLY A 61 -0.46 14.11 -8.22
CA GLY A 61 -1.42 13.09 -8.64
C GLY A 61 -2.45 13.63 -9.61
N GLY A 62 -2.98 14.83 -9.35
CA GLY A 62 -3.95 15.51 -10.23
C GLY A 62 -3.36 15.84 -11.60
N LEU A 63 -2.11 16.29 -11.68
CA LEU A 63 -1.40 16.53 -12.95
C LEU A 63 -1.28 15.26 -13.80
N ARG A 64 -1.23 14.09 -13.15
CA ARG A 64 -1.15 12.78 -13.80
C ARG A 64 -2.51 12.11 -14.03
N GLY A 65 -3.60 12.76 -13.65
CA GLY A 65 -4.96 12.25 -13.84
C GLY A 65 -5.48 11.36 -12.71
N TYR A 66 -4.80 11.34 -11.55
CA TYR A 66 -5.24 10.60 -10.38
C TYR A 66 -6.00 11.47 -9.39
N SER A 67 -6.97 10.87 -8.70
CA SER A 67 -7.71 11.49 -7.61
C SER A 67 -7.13 10.99 -6.28
N VAL A 68 -6.24 11.78 -5.68
CA VAL A 68 -5.60 11.46 -4.38
C VAL A 68 -6.40 12.15 -3.29
N ASN A 69 -7.36 11.44 -2.70
CA ASN A 69 -8.36 12.02 -1.79
C ASN A 69 -8.69 11.14 -0.57
N HIS A 70 -7.91 10.09 -0.31
CA HIS A 70 -8.13 9.20 0.81
C HIS A 70 -7.93 9.92 2.15
N VAL A 71 -8.93 9.86 3.04
CA VAL A 71 -8.82 10.42 4.40
C VAL A 71 -7.95 9.50 5.26
N GLY A 72 -6.93 10.07 5.90
CA GLY A 72 -5.96 9.32 6.69
C GLY A 72 -6.62 8.51 7.80
N ARG A 73 -6.22 7.24 7.92
CA ARG A 73 -6.58 6.34 9.01
C ARG A 73 -5.37 5.57 9.51
N GLN A 74 -5.35 5.21 10.77
CA GLN A 74 -4.33 4.33 11.32
C GLN A 74 -4.69 2.86 11.06
N ILE A 75 -3.69 2.02 10.85
CA ILE A 75 -3.87 0.58 10.80
C ILE A 75 -4.47 0.06 12.12
N HIS A 76 -5.43 -0.86 12.01
CA HIS A 76 -6.04 -1.54 13.14
C HIS A 76 -5.58 -3.01 13.18
N PRO A 77 -5.48 -3.65 14.35
CA PRO A 77 -5.13 -5.07 14.44
C PRO A 77 -5.99 -5.99 13.56
N ASP A 78 -7.28 -5.66 13.37
CA ASP A 78 -8.19 -6.41 12.51
C ASP A 78 -7.79 -6.37 11.03
N ASP A 79 -7.01 -5.38 10.60
CA ASP A 79 -6.54 -5.29 9.22
C ASP A 79 -5.68 -6.50 8.83
N PHE A 80 -4.96 -7.11 9.78
CA PHE A 80 -4.17 -8.33 9.54
C PHE A 80 -5.01 -9.57 9.21
N THR A 81 -6.32 -9.51 9.40
CA THR A 81 -7.25 -10.58 9.02
C THR A 81 -8.22 -10.18 7.91
N ARG A 82 -8.35 -8.89 7.64
CA ARG A 82 -9.24 -8.35 6.60
C ARG A 82 -8.58 -8.28 5.24
N PHE A 83 -7.25 -8.14 5.21
CA PHE A 83 -6.47 -8.00 3.99
C PHE A 83 -5.68 -9.27 3.72
N ASP A 84 -5.55 -9.61 2.44
CA ASP A 84 -4.78 -10.75 1.95
C ASP A 84 -3.31 -10.40 1.74
N LEU A 85 -3.03 -9.12 1.48
CA LEU A 85 -1.69 -8.59 1.27
C LEU A 85 -1.59 -7.19 1.86
N ILE A 86 -0.53 -6.93 2.64
CA ILE A 86 -0.17 -5.60 3.13
C ILE A 86 1.12 -5.16 2.43
N ILE A 87 1.06 -4.00 1.79
CA ILE A 87 2.19 -3.43 1.05
C ILE A 87 2.71 -2.20 1.78
N ALA A 88 3.94 -2.31 2.28
CA ALA A 88 4.67 -1.24 2.94
C ALA A 88 5.50 -0.44 1.94
N MET A 89 5.79 0.81 2.27
CA MET A 89 6.56 1.71 1.41
C MET A 89 8.06 1.64 1.70
N ASP A 90 8.44 1.32 2.93
CA ASP A 90 9.84 1.20 3.35
C ASP A 90 10.01 0.15 4.47
N HIS A 91 11.26 -0.16 4.81
CA HIS A 91 11.59 -1.12 5.86
C HIS A 91 11.13 -0.68 7.25
N ASP A 92 11.09 0.61 7.55
CA ASP A 92 10.57 1.12 8.83
C ASP A 92 9.07 0.83 8.97
N ASN A 93 8.32 0.92 7.87
CA ASN A 93 6.91 0.51 7.86
C ASN A 93 6.77 -1.00 8.08
N VAL A 94 7.59 -1.82 7.44
CA VAL A 94 7.60 -3.29 7.66
C VAL A 94 7.85 -3.60 9.13
N PHE A 95 8.87 -2.99 9.72
CA PHE A 95 9.22 -3.20 11.13
C PHE A 95 8.06 -2.82 12.08
N ALA A 96 7.43 -1.68 11.84
CA ALA A 96 6.28 -1.23 12.63
C ALA A 96 5.08 -2.18 12.51
N LEU A 97 4.80 -2.68 11.29
CA LEU A 97 3.75 -3.65 11.03
C LEU A 97 4.01 -5.00 11.73
N GLU A 98 5.23 -5.51 11.67
CA GLU A 98 5.61 -6.77 12.33
C GLU A 98 5.50 -6.66 13.86
N ARG A 99 5.88 -5.53 14.44
CA ARG A 99 5.68 -5.27 15.87
C ARG A 99 4.21 -5.25 16.26
N LEU A 100 3.37 -4.62 15.45
CA LEU A 100 1.93 -4.54 15.70
C LEU A 100 1.29 -5.93 15.57
N ARG A 101 1.66 -6.70 14.56
CA ARG A 101 1.21 -8.07 14.34
C ARG A 101 1.63 -9.00 15.49
N GLY A 102 2.87 -8.95 15.93
CA GLY A 102 3.36 -9.75 17.06
C GLY A 102 2.57 -9.51 18.34
N GLY A 103 2.17 -8.25 18.60
CA GLY A 103 1.27 -7.91 19.70
C GLY A 103 -0.12 -8.54 19.55
N GLU A 104 -0.64 -8.62 18.34
CA GLU A 104 -1.94 -9.23 18.05
C GLU A 104 -1.91 -10.77 18.14
N GLU A 105 -0.89 -11.41 17.60
CA GLU A 105 -0.67 -12.86 17.72
C GLU A 105 -0.58 -13.27 19.19
N SER A 106 0.09 -12.48 20.03
CA SER A 106 0.15 -12.71 21.47
C SER A 106 -1.22 -12.60 22.16
N ARG A 107 -2.11 -11.76 21.66
CA ARG A 107 -3.48 -11.59 22.19
C ARG A 107 -4.43 -12.71 21.77
N ARG A 108 -4.27 -13.23 20.54
CA ARG A 108 -5.12 -14.31 19.99
C ARG A 108 -4.80 -15.70 20.54
N GLY A 109 -3.64 -15.86 21.18
CA GLY A 109 -3.19 -17.14 21.71
C GLY A 109 -2.71 -18.10 20.63
N PHE A 110 -2.15 -19.22 21.07
CA PHE A 110 -1.42 -20.22 20.27
C PHE A 110 -2.26 -20.99 19.21
N TYR A 111 -3.53 -20.69 19.05
CA TYR A 111 -4.48 -21.48 18.24
C TYR A 111 -4.98 -20.81 16.96
N ALA A 112 -4.32 -19.75 16.51
CA ALA A 112 -4.69 -19.16 15.22
C ALA A 112 -4.26 -20.10 14.07
N THR A 113 -5.24 -20.77 13.46
CA THR A 113 -5.03 -21.69 12.33
C THR A 113 -4.97 -20.99 10.97
N VAL A 114 -4.97 -19.66 10.97
CA VAL A 114 -4.95 -18.84 9.74
C VAL A 114 -3.51 -18.44 9.44
N GLU A 115 -3.05 -18.71 8.21
CA GLU A 115 -1.77 -18.24 7.73
C GLU A 115 -1.68 -16.70 7.90
N PRO A 116 -0.54 -16.19 8.41
CA PRO A 116 -0.38 -14.76 8.62
C PRO A 116 -0.40 -14.02 7.27
N VAL A 117 -1.11 -12.87 7.23
CA VAL A 117 -1.07 -11.99 6.07
C VAL A 117 0.38 -11.63 5.71
N GLN A 118 0.69 -11.66 4.42
CA GLN A 118 2.02 -11.30 3.95
C GLN A 118 2.20 -9.78 3.97
N VAL A 119 3.37 -9.32 4.44
CA VAL A 119 3.82 -7.93 4.34
C VAL A 119 4.95 -7.88 3.33
N GLN A 120 4.79 -7.07 2.30
CA GLN A 120 5.75 -6.91 1.20
C GLN A 120 6.07 -5.43 0.98
N LEU A 121 7.23 -5.13 0.44
CA LEU A 121 7.59 -3.78 0.00
C LEU A 121 7.02 -3.50 -1.40
N LEU A 122 6.49 -2.29 -1.63
CA LEU A 122 5.96 -1.89 -2.94
C LEU A 122 7.00 -2.06 -4.05
N ARG A 123 8.23 -1.64 -3.80
CA ARG A 123 9.33 -1.70 -4.78
C ARG A 123 9.80 -3.12 -5.12
N ARG A 124 9.26 -4.15 -4.49
CA ARG A 124 9.40 -5.53 -4.96
C ARG A 124 8.91 -5.70 -6.41
N TRP A 125 7.92 -4.91 -6.81
CA TRP A 125 7.38 -4.90 -8.18
C TRP A 125 7.94 -3.77 -9.04
N ASP A 126 8.84 -2.96 -8.51
CA ASP A 126 9.55 -1.93 -9.27
C ASP A 126 10.65 -2.57 -10.12
N PRO A 127 10.54 -2.52 -11.47
CA PRO A 127 11.56 -3.14 -12.34
C PRO A 127 12.94 -2.49 -12.23
N PHE A 128 13.05 -1.31 -11.60
CA PHE A 128 14.29 -0.60 -11.40
C PHE A 128 14.87 -0.75 -9.99
N ALA A 129 14.18 -1.45 -9.09
CA ALA A 129 14.71 -1.70 -7.76
C ALA A 129 15.88 -2.67 -7.81
N MET A 130 16.92 -2.37 -7.04
CA MET A 130 18.07 -3.24 -6.84
C MET A 130 18.00 -3.90 -5.47
N PRO A 131 18.61 -5.09 -5.26
CA PRO A 131 18.71 -5.68 -3.93
C PRO A 131 19.29 -4.69 -2.92
N GLY A 132 18.58 -4.45 -1.81
CA GLY A 132 18.95 -3.47 -0.80
C GLY A 132 18.48 -2.03 -1.06
N ASP A 133 17.76 -1.78 -2.15
CA ASP A 133 17.17 -0.49 -2.51
C ASP A 133 15.68 -0.62 -2.82
N GLU A 134 14.93 -1.24 -1.89
CA GLU A 134 13.48 -1.43 -2.04
C GLU A 134 12.63 -0.40 -1.29
N ASP A 135 13.25 0.60 -0.65
CA ASP A 135 12.51 1.66 0.03
C ASP A 135 12.00 2.72 -0.96
N LEU A 136 10.74 3.11 -0.81
CA LEU A 136 10.21 4.31 -1.43
C LEU A 136 10.48 5.50 -0.50
N ALA A 137 11.30 6.44 -0.97
CA ALA A 137 11.66 7.62 -0.18
C ALA A 137 10.42 8.43 0.24
N ASP A 138 10.41 8.86 1.50
CA ASP A 138 9.35 9.72 2.02
C ASP A 138 9.54 11.16 1.50
N PRO A 139 8.57 11.71 0.74
CA PRO A 139 8.67 13.06 0.18
C PRO A 139 8.32 14.15 1.19
N TRP A 140 7.81 13.80 2.37
CA TRP A 140 7.34 14.77 3.37
C TRP A 140 8.47 15.72 3.80
N GLY A 141 8.19 17.03 3.80
CA GLY A 141 9.18 18.07 4.10
C GLY A 141 10.21 18.32 2.99
N ARG A 142 10.06 17.69 1.83
CA ARG A 142 10.97 17.84 0.68
C ARG A 142 10.32 18.67 -0.44
N PRO A 143 11.12 19.15 -1.43
CA PRO A 143 10.62 19.92 -2.56
C PRO A 143 9.59 19.15 -3.40
N PRO A 144 8.78 19.86 -4.24
CA PRO A 144 7.81 19.24 -5.16
C PRO A 144 8.40 18.12 -6.04
N SER A 145 9.67 18.21 -6.44
CA SER A 145 10.35 17.17 -7.21
C SER A 145 10.38 15.81 -6.51
N ALA A 146 10.39 15.78 -5.18
CA ALA A 146 10.33 14.52 -4.42
C ALA A 146 8.98 13.81 -4.60
N TYR A 147 7.90 14.55 -4.80
CA TYR A 147 6.57 14.00 -5.11
C TYR A 147 6.49 13.48 -6.54
N THR A 148 7.12 14.17 -7.48
CA THR A 148 7.30 13.68 -8.86
C THR A 148 8.03 12.33 -8.87
N GLU A 149 9.16 12.22 -8.18
CA GLU A 149 9.94 10.98 -8.05
C GLU A 149 9.12 9.87 -7.38
N MET A 150 8.36 10.19 -6.32
CA MET A 150 7.48 9.24 -5.64
C MET A 150 6.46 8.64 -6.61
N PHE A 151 5.77 9.48 -7.39
CA PHE A 151 4.81 9.00 -8.39
C PHE A 151 5.46 8.19 -9.52
N ASP A 152 6.65 8.57 -9.96
CA ASP A 152 7.39 7.79 -10.97
C ASP A 152 7.63 6.35 -10.49
N VAL A 153 8.03 6.18 -9.22
CA VAL A 153 8.22 4.85 -8.62
C VAL A 153 6.90 4.10 -8.48
N ILE A 154 5.86 4.75 -7.97
CA ILE A 154 4.53 4.14 -7.81
C ILE A 154 3.97 3.68 -9.16
N GLU A 155 4.02 4.53 -10.18
CA GLU A 155 3.48 4.22 -11.51
C GLU A 155 4.18 3.04 -12.19
N ARG A 156 5.47 2.84 -11.97
CA ARG A 156 6.16 1.67 -12.54
C ARG A 156 6.04 0.41 -11.68
N SER A 157 5.64 0.53 -10.41
CA SER A 157 5.47 -0.59 -9.47
C SER A 157 4.06 -1.19 -9.49
N ILE A 158 3.03 -0.37 -9.66
CA ILE A 158 1.62 -0.79 -9.55
C ILE A 158 1.18 -1.74 -10.66
N PRO A 159 1.45 -1.52 -11.96
CA PRO A 159 1.02 -2.45 -13.00
C PRO A 159 1.55 -3.87 -12.83
N PRO A 160 2.85 -4.11 -12.55
CA PRO A 160 3.35 -5.45 -12.28
C PRO A 160 2.74 -6.08 -11.02
N LEU A 161 2.43 -5.28 -9.99
CA LEU A 161 1.71 -5.76 -8.81
C LEU A 161 0.32 -6.30 -9.20
N ILE A 162 -0.45 -5.53 -9.95
CA ILE A 162 -1.81 -5.93 -10.35
C ILE A 162 -1.76 -7.18 -11.23
N GLU A 163 -0.82 -7.26 -12.16
CA GLU A 163 -0.61 -8.45 -12.99
C GLU A 163 -0.30 -9.69 -12.12
N HIS A 164 0.54 -9.55 -11.11
CA HIS A 164 0.82 -10.62 -10.15
C HIS A 164 -0.44 -11.08 -9.41
N LEU A 165 -1.27 -10.15 -8.97
CA LEU A 165 -2.52 -10.45 -8.26
C LEU A 165 -3.55 -11.15 -9.16
N ASP A 166 -3.63 -10.76 -10.43
CA ASP A 166 -4.49 -11.41 -11.42
C ASP A 166 -4.09 -12.86 -11.64
N LEU A 167 -2.79 -13.16 -11.70
CA LEU A 167 -2.29 -14.53 -11.84
C LEU A 167 -2.67 -15.41 -10.63
N LEU A 168 -2.60 -14.88 -9.41
CA LEU A 168 -2.98 -15.63 -8.21
C LEU A 168 -4.45 -16.08 -8.23
N VAL A 169 -5.34 -15.27 -8.76
CA VAL A 169 -6.77 -15.60 -8.88
C VAL A 169 -7.02 -16.65 -9.95
N THR A 170 -6.32 -16.55 -11.07
CA THR A 170 -6.48 -17.47 -12.19
C THR A 170 -5.92 -18.88 -11.90
N GLU A 171 -4.87 -18.99 -11.08
CA GLU A 171 -4.27 -20.28 -10.68
C GLU A 171 -5.08 -20.99 -9.57
N SER A 172 -5.94 -20.27 -8.86
CA SER A 172 -6.75 -20.79 -7.75
C SER A 172 -8.15 -21.29 -8.20
N GLY A 173 -8.52 -21.12 -9.47
CA GLY A 173 -9.79 -21.54 -10.07
C GLY A 173 -9.64 -22.68 -11.03
#